data_fd62bd1f44c49107544b35158db37cda
#
_entry.id   fd62bd1f44c49107544b35158db37cda
#
_cell.length_a   1.000
_cell.length_b   1.000
_cell.length_c   1.000
_cell.angle_alpha   90.00
_cell.angle_beta   90.00
_cell.angle_gamma   90.00
#
_symmetry.space_group_name_H-M   'P 1'
#
loop_
_entity.id
_entity.type
_entity.pdbx_description
1 polymer ?
#
loop_
_entity_poly.entity_id
_entity_poly.type
_entity_poly.pdbx_seq_one_letter_code
_entity_poly.pdbx_strand_id
1 'polypeptide(L)'
;KEGRLCPTDMVGYLSSGKAGTRTSFLEINVVEDALKHPNWSMGRKITIDSSTLVNKGLEVMEAKWLFDVALDQIQVVVHPQSVIHSAVEYQDGAVIAQLGTPDMRLPIQYALYYPERRNLSGRRLDLFEIADLTFEKPDTDTFRGLALAYQAMEKGGNIPTVYNAANEKAVSLFLDRKISYPEITELIEACMENAEFIDHPDVDEILGTEAAVSYTHL
;
A
#
# COMPACT_ATOMS: atom_id res chain seq x y z
N LYS A 1 -23.52 -4.62 -23.50
CA LYS A 1 -23.30 -4.24 -22.07
C LYS A 1 -21.85 -4.52 -21.80
N GLU A 2 -21.07 -3.48 -21.94
CA GLU A 2 -19.61 -3.49 -21.90
C GLU A 2 -19.16 -3.59 -20.44
N GLY A 3 -18.32 -4.56 -20.20
CA GLY A 3 -17.35 -4.83 -19.16
C GLY A 3 -17.15 -3.84 -18.02
N ARG A 4 -18.19 -3.39 -17.35
CA ARG A 4 -18.05 -2.86 -16.00
C ARG A 4 -17.85 -4.05 -15.08
N LEU A 5 -16.74 -4.04 -14.36
CA LEU A 5 -16.55 -4.92 -13.21
C LEU A 5 -17.83 -4.85 -12.36
N CYS A 6 -18.41 -6.02 -12.10
CA CYS A 6 -19.57 -6.07 -11.23
C CYS A 6 -19.11 -5.68 -9.82
N PRO A 7 -19.85 -4.87 -9.05
CA PRO A 7 -19.47 -4.50 -7.68
C PRO A 7 -19.29 -5.68 -6.71
N THR A 8 -19.59 -6.87 -7.13
CA THR A 8 -19.46 -8.12 -6.37
C THR A 8 -18.16 -8.86 -6.65
N ASP A 9 -17.29 -8.34 -7.54
CA ASP A 9 -16.01 -8.97 -7.82
C ASP A 9 -15.01 -8.56 -6.75
N MET A 10 -14.38 -9.54 -6.09
CA MET A 10 -13.33 -9.28 -5.11
C MET A 10 -12.09 -8.73 -5.80
N VAL A 11 -11.56 -7.62 -5.29
CA VAL A 11 -10.29 -7.06 -5.77
C VAL A 11 -9.19 -7.50 -4.81
N GLY A 12 -8.30 -8.37 -5.28
CA GLY A 12 -7.12 -8.78 -4.54
C GLY A 12 -5.94 -7.86 -4.84
N TYR A 13 -5.36 -7.25 -3.81
CA TYR A 13 -4.10 -6.52 -3.92
C TYR A 13 -2.97 -7.36 -3.39
N LEU A 14 -1.92 -7.50 -4.19
CA LEU A 14 -0.74 -8.27 -3.84
C LEU A 14 0.37 -7.32 -3.40
N SER A 15 0.87 -7.50 -2.18
CA SER A 15 2.07 -6.81 -1.74
C SER A 15 3.31 -7.53 -2.27
N SER A 16 4.16 -6.81 -2.98
CA SER A 16 5.45 -7.31 -3.46
C SER A 16 6.56 -7.16 -2.42
N GLY A 17 6.32 -6.42 -1.35
CA GLY A 17 7.30 -6.26 -0.28
C GLY A 17 7.45 -7.57 0.49
N LYS A 18 8.68 -8.04 0.73
CA LYS A 18 8.91 -8.79 1.95
C LYS A 18 8.61 -7.81 3.08
N ALA A 19 7.40 -7.87 3.61
CA ALA A 19 7.25 -7.55 5.00
C ALA A 19 8.36 -8.35 5.67
N GLY A 20 9.31 -7.69 6.34
CA GLY A 20 10.40 -8.40 6.98
C GLY A 20 9.80 -9.53 7.82
N THR A 21 10.55 -10.58 8.06
CA THR A 21 10.14 -11.52 9.09
C THR A 21 10.00 -10.73 10.40
N ARG A 22 9.20 -11.20 11.34
CA ARG A 22 9.04 -10.58 12.67
C ARG A 22 10.39 -10.25 13.32
N THR A 23 11.39 -11.10 13.08
CA THR A 23 12.77 -10.90 13.52
C THR A 23 13.44 -9.71 12.82
N SER A 24 13.28 -9.57 11.50
CA SER A 24 13.85 -8.45 10.76
C SER A 24 13.19 -7.11 11.08
N PHE A 25 11.92 -7.07 11.45
CA PHE A 25 11.26 -5.85 11.93
C PHE A 25 11.92 -5.33 13.22
N LEU A 26 12.22 -6.23 14.17
CA LEU A 26 12.90 -5.88 15.42
C LEU A 26 14.38 -5.53 15.22
N GLU A 27 14.98 -5.98 14.12
CA GLU A 27 16.38 -5.73 13.76
C GLU A 27 16.59 -4.49 12.88
N ILE A 28 15.54 -3.86 12.37
CA ILE A 28 15.63 -2.59 11.63
C ILE A 28 15.94 -1.46 12.60
N ASN A 29 17.23 -1.26 12.84
CA ASN A 29 17.70 -0.22 13.76
C ASN A 29 18.21 1.03 13.03
N VAL A 30 18.42 0.94 11.73
CA VAL A 30 19.01 2.04 10.95
C VAL A 30 18.28 2.23 9.61
N VAL A 31 18.23 3.48 9.17
CA VAL A 31 17.58 3.89 7.91
C VAL A 31 18.08 3.09 6.71
N GLU A 32 19.38 2.76 6.69
CA GLU A 32 20.03 2.03 5.60
C GLU A 32 19.47 0.61 5.42
N ASP A 33 19.06 -0.05 6.50
CA ASP A 33 18.47 -1.39 6.43
C ASP A 33 17.03 -1.34 5.92
N ALA A 34 16.25 -0.36 6.38
CA ALA A 34 14.88 -0.15 5.93
C ALA A 34 14.79 0.25 4.44
N LEU A 35 15.85 0.86 3.88
CA LEU A 35 15.91 1.29 2.48
C LEU A 35 16.30 0.16 1.51
N LYS A 36 16.60 -1.05 1.98
CA LYS A 36 16.97 -2.20 1.13
C LYS A 36 15.73 -2.93 0.61
N HIS A 37 15.12 -2.45 -0.48
CA HIS A 37 14.04 -3.19 -1.12
C HIS A 37 14.59 -4.31 -2.02
N PRO A 38 14.11 -5.58 -1.87
CA PRO A 38 14.70 -6.74 -2.57
C PRO A 38 14.46 -6.74 -4.09
N ASN A 39 13.34 -6.22 -4.57
CA ASN A 39 12.90 -6.39 -5.95
C ASN A 39 12.79 -5.08 -6.74
N TRP A 40 12.64 -3.92 -6.07
CA TRP A 40 12.38 -2.64 -6.70
C TRP A 40 13.43 -1.60 -6.36
N SER A 41 13.85 -0.80 -7.35
CA SER A 41 14.59 0.43 -7.12
C SER A 41 13.59 1.58 -7.05
N MET A 42 13.31 2.08 -5.85
CA MET A 42 12.27 3.07 -5.59
C MET A 42 12.82 4.26 -4.81
N GLY A 43 12.04 5.33 -4.74
CA GLY A 43 12.32 6.47 -3.87
C GLY A 43 12.39 6.05 -2.38
N ARG A 44 13.08 6.85 -1.57
CA ARG A 44 13.30 6.54 -0.14
C ARG A 44 11.99 6.40 0.64
N LYS A 45 11.06 7.33 0.45
CA LYS A 45 9.77 7.35 1.16
C LYS A 45 8.96 6.10 0.88
N ILE A 46 8.69 5.78 -0.39
CA ILE A 46 7.87 4.61 -0.76
C ILE A 46 8.53 3.27 -0.37
N THR A 47 9.86 3.24 -0.24
CA THR A 47 10.56 2.05 0.26
C THR A 47 10.22 1.80 1.74
N ILE A 48 10.17 2.85 2.56
CA ILE A 48 9.74 2.77 3.96
C ILE A 48 8.27 2.38 4.03
N ASP A 49 7.39 3.03 3.26
CA ASP A 49 5.95 2.73 3.23
C ASP A 49 5.68 1.27 2.85
N SER A 50 6.47 0.72 1.92
CA SER A 50 6.37 -0.69 1.53
C SER A 50 6.82 -1.63 2.67
N SER A 51 7.88 -1.27 3.39
CA SER A 51 8.41 -2.09 4.49
C SER A 51 7.48 -2.11 5.70
N THR A 52 6.76 -1.02 5.97
CA THR A 52 5.77 -0.88 7.06
C THR A 52 4.38 -1.39 6.69
N LEU A 53 4.14 -1.80 5.45
CA LEU A 53 2.83 -2.08 4.85
C LEU A 53 1.88 -0.87 4.79
N VAL A 54 2.36 0.34 5.04
CA VAL A 54 1.57 1.56 4.87
C VAL A 54 1.21 1.77 3.41
N ASN A 55 2.17 1.57 2.47
CA ASN A 55 1.86 1.69 1.03
C ASN A 55 0.70 0.78 0.63
N LYS A 56 0.67 -0.45 1.15
CA LYS A 56 -0.42 -1.37 0.87
C LYS A 56 -1.74 -0.93 1.50
N GLY A 57 -1.68 -0.28 2.66
CA GLY A 57 -2.84 0.36 3.27
C GLY A 57 -3.41 1.49 2.41
N LEU A 58 -2.55 2.34 1.84
CA LEU A 58 -2.97 3.40 0.90
C LEU A 58 -3.59 2.81 -0.36
N GLU A 59 -3.03 1.74 -0.91
CA GLU A 59 -3.59 1.04 -2.06
C GLU A 59 -4.98 0.42 -1.77
N VAL A 60 -5.23 -0.04 -0.54
CA VAL A 60 -6.58 -0.49 -0.12
C VAL A 60 -7.57 0.68 -0.14
N MET A 61 -7.15 1.86 0.36
CA MET A 61 -7.96 3.08 0.29
C MET A 61 -8.26 3.46 -1.16
N GLU A 62 -7.24 3.46 -2.02
CA GLU A 62 -7.40 3.73 -3.45
C GLU A 62 -8.37 2.76 -4.12
N ALA A 63 -8.22 1.46 -3.86
CA ALA A 63 -9.10 0.44 -4.43
C ALA A 63 -10.55 0.65 -4.06
N LYS A 64 -10.82 0.91 -2.77
CA LYS A 64 -12.19 1.17 -2.31
C LYS A 64 -12.84 2.30 -3.10
N TRP A 65 -12.13 3.40 -3.32
CA TRP A 65 -12.67 4.58 -4.01
C TRP A 65 -12.69 4.43 -5.52
N LEU A 66 -11.66 3.84 -6.13
CA LEU A 66 -11.58 3.68 -7.59
C LEU A 66 -12.58 2.66 -8.13
N PHE A 67 -12.83 1.60 -7.37
CA PHE A 67 -13.71 0.51 -7.80
C PHE A 67 -15.07 0.51 -7.14
N ASP A 68 -15.32 1.43 -6.20
CA ASP A 68 -16.58 1.54 -5.43
C ASP A 68 -16.95 0.19 -4.78
N VAL A 69 -15.98 -0.40 -4.08
CA VAL A 69 -16.14 -1.68 -3.39
C VAL A 69 -16.09 -1.52 -1.89
N ALA A 70 -16.68 -2.47 -1.16
CA ALA A 70 -16.58 -2.52 0.29
C ALA A 70 -15.20 -3.02 0.75
N LEU A 71 -14.79 -2.68 1.98
CA LEU A 71 -13.48 -3.07 2.49
C LEU A 71 -13.30 -4.59 2.60
N ASP A 72 -14.36 -5.32 2.89
CA ASP A 72 -14.36 -6.78 2.99
C ASP A 72 -14.23 -7.48 1.61
N GLN A 73 -14.41 -6.73 0.52
CA GLN A 73 -14.17 -7.20 -0.85
C GLN A 73 -12.71 -7.00 -1.29
N ILE A 74 -11.86 -6.38 -0.45
CA ILE A 74 -10.45 -6.13 -0.75
C ILE A 74 -9.59 -7.03 0.11
N GLN A 75 -8.87 -7.94 -0.51
CA GLN A 75 -7.94 -8.83 0.18
C GLN A 75 -6.49 -8.46 -0.15
N VAL A 76 -5.67 -8.30 0.88
CA VAL A 76 -4.22 -8.13 0.74
C VAL A 76 -3.53 -9.47 0.90
N VAL A 77 -2.64 -9.77 -0.04
CA VAL A 77 -1.81 -10.98 -0.04
C VAL A 77 -0.35 -10.58 -0.21
N VAL A 78 0.56 -11.18 0.56
CA VAL A 78 2.00 -11.01 0.40
C VAL A 78 2.50 -12.00 -0.65
N HIS A 79 3.19 -11.49 -1.68
CA HIS A 79 3.74 -12.28 -2.78
C HIS A 79 5.22 -11.93 -3.00
N PRO A 80 6.15 -12.69 -2.39
CA PRO A 80 7.58 -12.34 -2.36
C PRO A 80 8.24 -12.20 -3.74
N GLN A 81 7.79 -12.96 -4.74
CA GLN A 81 8.37 -12.92 -6.09
C GLN A 81 8.00 -11.65 -6.87
N SER A 82 6.99 -10.91 -6.43
CA SER A 82 6.55 -9.66 -7.08
C SER A 82 6.28 -9.81 -8.59
N VAL A 83 5.64 -10.90 -8.97
CA VAL A 83 5.26 -11.21 -10.35
C VAL A 83 3.80 -10.90 -10.61
N ILE A 84 2.93 -11.25 -9.65
CA ILE A 84 1.52 -10.89 -9.67
C ILE A 84 1.36 -9.57 -8.91
N HIS A 85 0.74 -8.58 -9.55
CA HIS A 85 0.58 -7.25 -8.98
C HIS A 85 -0.87 -6.94 -8.57
N SER A 86 -1.85 -7.56 -9.24
CA SER A 86 -3.26 -7.46 -8.90
C SER A 86 -4.01 -8.69 -9.39
N ALA A 87 -5.10 -9.01 -8.72
CA ALA A 87 -6.01 -10.09 -9.13
C ALA A 87 -7.46 -9.70 -8.84
N VAL A 88 -8.39 -10.24 -9.62
CA VAL A 88 -9.83 -10.09 -9.42
C VAL A 88 -10.41 -11.48 -9.30
N GLU A 89 -11.12 -11.75 -8.21
CA GLU A 89 -11.91 -12.95 -8.02
C GLU A 89 -13.36 -12.66 -8.42
N TYR A 90 -13.92 -13.52 -9.25
CA TYR A 90 -15.30 -13.43 -9.72
C TYR A 90 -16.24 -14.27 -8.83
N GLN A 91 -17.54 -14.04 -8.95
CA GLN A 91 -18.57 -14.76 -8.18
C GLN A 91 -18.56 -16.28 -8.35
N ASP A 92 -18.06 -16.76 -9.46
CA ASP A 92 -17.92 -18.20 -9.75
C ASP A 92 -16.64 -18.82 -9.17
N GLY A 93 -15.82 -18.00 -8.47
CA GLY A 93 -14.54 -18.41 -7.90
C GLY A 93 -13.37 -18.38 -8.89
N ALA A 94 -13.58 -17.91 -10.13
CA ALA A 94 -12.47 -17.72 -11.06
C ALA A 94 -11.62 -16.51 -10.64
N VAL A 95 -10.30 -16.64 -10.73
CA VAL A 95 -9.37 -15.56 -10.45
C VAL A 95 -8.60 -15.17 -11.70
N ILE A 96 -8.64 -13.89 -12.06
CA ILE A 96 -7.83 -13.33 -13.15
C ILE A 96 -6.79 -12.41 -12.56
N ALA A 97 -5.52 -12.66 -12.87
CA ALA A 97 -4.39 -11.90 -12.35
C ALA A 97 -3.55 -11.27 -13.47
N GLN A 98 -3.03 -10.07 -13.19
CA GLN A 98 -2.04 -9.43 -14.04
C GLN A 98 -0.64 -9.85 -13.57
N LEU A 99 0.13 -10.46 -14.46
CA LEU A 99 1.50 -10.88 -14.24
C LEU A 99 2.46 -10.01 -15.07
N GLY A 100 3.63 -9.71 -14.50
CA GLY A 100 4.68 -8.96 -15.19
C GLY A 100 5.98 -8.93 -14.39
N THR A 101 7.05 -8.50 -15.03
CA THR A 101 8.27 -8.12 -14.33
C THR A 101 8.01 -6.85 -13.49
N PRO A 102 8.75 -6.62 -12.39
CA PRO A 102 8.62 -5.42 -11.57
C PRO A 102 9.18 -4.18 -12.31
N ASP A 103 8.39 -3.65 -13.24
CA ASP A 103 8.74 -2.52 -14.10
C ASP A 103 7.52 -1.61 -14.29
N MET A 104 7.54 -0.42 -13.69
CA MET A 104 6.46 0.56 -13.77
C MET A 104 6.18 1.08 -15.19
N ARG A 105 7.12 0.93 -16.12
CA ARG A 105 6.89 1.31 -17.53
C ARG A 105 5.75 0.52 -18.16
N LEU A 106 5.52 -0.70 -17.69
CA LEU A 106 4.47 -1.57 -18.22
C LEU A 106 3.06 -1.01 -17.95
N PRO A 107 2.65 -0.74 -16.69
CA PRO A 107 1.35 -0.14 -16.41
C PRO A 107 1.23 1.30 -16.93
N ILE A 108 2.30 2.11 -16.87
CA ILE A 108 2.31 3.48 -17.37
C ILE A 108 2.08 3.50 -18.89
N GLN A 109 2.80 2.66 -19.64
CA GLN A 109 2.61 2.56 -21.08
C GLN A 109 1.18 2.15 -21.44
N TYR A 110 0.63 1.16 -20.72
CA TYR A 110 -0.73 0.71 -20.97
C TYR A 110 -1.77 1.78 -20.66
N ALA A 111 -1.59 2.54 -19.58
CA ALA A 111 -2.48 3.65 -19.27
C ALA A 111 -2.47 4.74 -20.35
N LEU A 112 -1.30 5.04 -20.90
CA LEU A 112 -1.15 6.06 -21.96
C LEU A 112 -1.71 5.63 -23.34
N TYR A 113 -1.68 4.34 -23.63
CA TYR A 113 -2.11 3.80 -24.93
C TYR A 113 -3.38 2.97 -24.87
N TYR A 114 -4.06 2.94 -23.73
CA TYR A 114 -5.28 2.15 -23.57
C TYR A 114 -6.26 2.36 -24.73
N PRO A 115 -6.87 1.30 -25.31
CA PRO A 115 -6.74 -0.13 -24.95
C PRO A 115 -5.62 -0.89 -25.66
N GLU A 116 -4.76 -0.18 -26.40
CA GLU A 116 -3.71 -0.81 -27.20
C GLU A 116 -2.56 -1.35 -26.34
N ARG A 117 -2.06 -2.53 -26.70
CA ARG A 117 -0.81 -3.08 -26.15
C ARG A 117 0.33 -2.83 -27.11
N ARG A 118 1.33 -2.05 -26.69
CA ARG A 118 2.49 -1.72 -27.49
C ARG A 118 3.73 -2.45 -27.02
N ASN A 119 4.72 -2.57 -27.91
CA ASN A 119 5.98 -3.21 -27.57
C ASN A 119 6.74 -2.35 -26.54
N LEU A 120 7.19 -3.00 -25.46
CA LEU A 120 8.05 -2.40 -24.44
C LEU A 120 9.40 -3.10 -24.49
N SER A 121 10.48 -2.32 -24.60
CA SER A 121 11.84 -2.85 -24.49
C SER A 121 12.17 -3.20 -23.05
N GLY A 122 12.79 -4.36 -22.81
CA GLY A 122 13.20 -4.80 -21.49
C GLY A 122 13.01 -6.31 -21.30
N ARG A 123 13.30 -6.76 -20.07
CA ARG A 123 13.14 -8.17 -19.71
C ARG A 123 11.64 -8.52 -19.71
N ARG A 124 11.31 -9.61 -20.35
CA ARG A 124 9.96 -10.19 -20.29
C ARG A 124 9.90 -11.23 -19.20
N LEU A 125 8.67 -11.45 -18.72
CA LEU A 125 8.41 -12.52 -17.77
C LEU A 125 8.67 -13.86 -18.45
N ASP A 126 9.47 -14.71 -17.80
CA ASP A 126 9.67 -16.10 -18.17
C ASP A 126 9.17 -16.99 -17.03
N LEU A 127 8.11 -17.74 -17.30
CA LEU A 127 7.47 -18.60 -16.31
C LEU A 127 8.37 -19.79 -15.90
N PHE A 128 9.28 -20.21 -16.77
CA PHE A 128 10.21 -21.29 -16.46
C PHE A 128 11.34 -20.83 -15.52
N GLU A 129 11.74 -19.54 -15.60
CA GLU A 129 12.72 -18.97 -14.67
C GLU A 129 12.12 -18.69 -13.29
N ILE A 130 10.82 -18.39 -13.20
CA ILE A 130 10.15 -18.07 -11.93
C ILE A 130 9.94 -19.33 -11.11
N ALA A 131 9.63 -20.45 -11.75
CA ALA A 131 9.34 -21.77 -11.21
C ALA A 131 8.14 -21.79 -10.23
N ASP A 132 8.22 -21.06 -9.11
CA ASP A 132 7.21 -21.06 -8.04
C ASP A 132 6.62 -19.67 -7.78
N LEU A 133 5.33 -19.62 -7.50
CA LEU A 133 4.62 -18.45 -7.00
C LEU A 133 4.10 -18.78 -5.59
N THR A 134 4.53 -18.02 -4.61
CA THR A 134 4.15 -18.24 -3.20
C THR A 134 3.33 -17.07 -2.68
N PHE A 135 2.39 -17.37 -1.77
CA PHE A 135 1.48 -16.40 -1.20
C PHE A 135 1.43 -16.56 0.32
N GLU A 136 1.44 -15.44 1.03
CA GLU A 136 1.42 -15.41 2.48
C GLU A 136 0.36 -14.42 2.95
N LYS A 137 -0.16 -14.63 4.17
CA LYS A 137 -1.02 -13.64 4.81
C LYS A 137 -0.15 -12.49 5.34
N PRO A 138 -0.61 -11.24 5.23
CA PRO A 138 0.09 -10.12 5.85
C PRO A 138 0.10 -10.30 7.39
N ASP A 139 1.27 -10.14 7.99
CA ASP A 139 1.42 -10.09 9.46
C ASP A 139 1.08 -8.68 9.95
N THR A 140 -0.21 -8.45 10.20
CA THR A 140 -0.72 -7.14 10.63
C THR A 140 -0.44 -6.84 12.10
N ASP A 141 -0.06 -7.83 12.89
CA ASP A 141 0.32 -7.64 14.30
C ASP A 141 1.73 -7.03 14.39
N THR A 142 2.64 -7.49 13.54
CA THR A 142 4.00 -6.95 13.48
C THR A 142 4.05 -5.68 12.61
N PHE A 143 3.39 -5.67 11.45
CA PHE A 143 3.37 -4.56 10.49
C PHE A 143 2.03 -3.83 10.55
N ARG A 144 1.89 -2.99 11.57
CA ARG A 144 0.61 -2.34 11.92
C ARG A 144 0.10 -1.34 10.88
N GLY A 145 0.95 -0.88 9.96
CA GLY A 145 0.58 0.09 8.93
C GLY A 145 -0.68 -0.29 8.15
N LEU A 146 -0.79 -1.56 7.74
CA LEU A 146 -1.99 -2.05 7.05
C LEU A 146 -3.22 -2.10 7.96
N ALA A 147 -3.09 -2.58 9.20
CA ALA A 147 -4.21 -2.61 10.15
C ALA A 147 -4.73 -1.20 10.46
N LEU A 148 -3.85 -0.24 10.66
CA LEU A 148 -4.21 1.17 10.88
C LEU A 148 -4.93 1.78 9.67
N ALA A 149 -4.56 1.39 8.44
CA ALA A 149 -5.28 1.81 7.24
C ALA A 149 -6.73 1.32 7.21
N TYR A 150 -6.96 0.05 7.54
CA TYR A 150 -8.33 -0.49 7.68
C TYR A 150 -9.12 0.27 8.76
N GLN A 151 -8.52 0.50 9.93
CA GLN A 151 -9.16 1.28 11.00
C GLN A 151 -9.49 2.72 10.55
N ALA A 152 -8.58 3.37 9.82
CA ALA A 152 -8.83 4.70 9.27
C ALA A 152 -10.03 4.72 8.32
N MET A 153 -10.13 3.71 7.45
CA MET A 153 -11.22 3.60 6.49
C MET A 153 -12.56 3.23 7.15
N GLU A 154 -12.55 2.40 8.20
CA GLU A 154 -13.73 2.06 8.99
C GLU A 154 -14.27 3.27 9.75
N LYS A 155 -13.38 4.08 10.33
CA LYS A 155 -13.73 5.31 11.03
C LYS A 155 -14.22 6.39 10.07
N GLY A 156 -13.68 6.45 8.86
CA GLY A 156 -14.11 7.36 7.80
C GLY A 156 -13.78 8.83 8.08
N GLY A 157 -14.59 9.73 7.52
CA GLY A 157 -14.41 11.17 7.65
C GLY A 157 -13.01 11.63 7.23
N ASN A 158 -12.38 12.47 8.04
CA ASN A 158 -11.02 12.97 7.81
C ASN A 158 -9.90 12.02 8.28
N ILE A 159 -10.21 10.87 8.90
CA ILE A 159 -9.18 9.98 9.48
C ILE A 159 -8.24 9.37 8.44
N PRO A 160 -8.67 8.99 7.22
CA PRO A 160 -7.73 8.61 6.16
C PRO A 160 -6.70 9.71 5.82
N THR A 161 -7.11 10.97 5.88
CA THR A 161 -6.20 12.13 5.71
C THR A 161 -5.20 12.21 6.87
N VAL A 162 -5.66 12.02 8.10
CA VAL A 162 -4.79 11.98 9.30
C VAL A 162 -3.76 10.86 9.16
N TYR A 163 -4.19 9.66 8.78
CA TYR A 163 -3.31 8.52 8.55
C TYR A 163 -2.20 8.85 7.54
N ASN A 164 -2.55 9.40 6.39
CA ASN A 164 -1.57 9.74 5.35
C ASN A 164 -0.62 10.86 5.81
N ALA A 165 -1.15 11.94 6.38
CA ALA A 165 -0.34 13.09 6.84
C ALA A 165 0.62 12.67 7.98
N ALA A 166 0.15 11.85 8.92
CA ALA A 166 0.98 11.30 9.99
C ALA A 166 2.11 10.41 9.45
N ASN A 167 1.81 9.56 8.45
CA ASN A 167 2.81 8.75 7.78
C ASN A 167 3.87 9.61 7.07
N GLU A 168 3.46 10.62 6.30
CA GLU A 168 4.39 11.55 5.63
C GLU A 168 5.37 12.15 6.64
N LYS A 169 4.86 12.63 7.78
CA LYS A 169 5.67 13.22 8.85
C LYS A 169 6.57 12.19 9.53
N ALA A 170 6.03 11.04 9.91
CA ALA A 170 6.77 9.99 10.61
C ALA A 170 7.92 9.45 9.74
N VAL A 171 7.67 9.18 8.46
CA VAL A 171 8.72 8.73 7.53
C VAL A 171 9.80 9.80 7.36
N SER A 172 9.44 11.09 7.26
CA SER A 172 10.42 12.18 7.22
C SER A 172 11.30 12.19 8.47
N LEU A 173 10.70 12.09 9.67
CA LEU A 173 11.43 12.05 10.94
C LEU A 173 12.35 10.82 11.05
N PHE A 174 11.89 9.67 10.59
CA PHE A 174 12.70 8.45 10.54
C PHE A 174 13.90 8.60 9.59
N LEU A 175 13.69 9.12 8.39
CA LEU A 175 14.75 9.36 7.42
C LEU A 175 15.77 10.39 7.90
N ASP A 176 15.35 11.33 8.74
CA ASP A 176 16.20 12.30 9.45
C ASP A 176 16.82 11.73 10.72
N ARG A 177 16.58 10.44 11.05
CA ARG A 177 17.08 9.75 12.25
C ARG A 177 16.62 10.35 13.57
N LYS A 178 15.43 10.97 13.59
CA LYS A 178 14.84 11.59 14.79
C LYS A 178 13.96 10.61 15.56
N ILE A 179 13.45 9.60 14.90
CA ILE A 179 12.66 8.51 15.49
C ILE A 179 13.17 7.16 15.01
N SER A 180 12.85 6.10 15.74
CA SER A 180 13.10 4.71 15.38
C SER A 180 12.07 4.18 14.37
N TYR A 181 12.35 3.03 13.77
CA TYR A 181 11.44 2.41 12.80
C TYR A 181 10.07 2.02 13.39
N PRO A 182 9.96 1.42 14.59
CA PRO A 182 8.66 1.13 15.20
C PRO A 182 7.84 2.39 15.49
N GLU A 183 8.47 3.49 15.85
CA GLU A 183 7.80 4.76 16.16
C GLU A 183 7.06 5.35 14.95
N ILE A 184 7.34 4.89 13.71
CA ILE A 184 6.57 5.32 12.52
C ILE A 184 5.09 4.98 12.69
N THR A 185 4.78 3.72 12.99
CA THR A 185 3.38 3.28 13.13
C THR A 185 2.76 3.72 14.45
N GLU A 186 3.54 3.85 15.52
CA GLU A 186 3.09 4.40 16.79
C GLU A 186 2.64 5.86 16.64
N LEU A 187 3.38 6.66 15.88
CA LEU A 187 3.03 8.04 15.56
C LEU A 187 1.74 8.14 14.74
N ILE A 188 1.59 7.29 13.73
CA ILE A 188 0.36 7.26 12.92
C ILE A 188 -0.84 6.98 13.81
N GLU A 189 -0.75 5.95 14.67
CA GLU A 189 -1.81 5.58 15.59
C GLU A 189 -2.15 6.71 16.56
N ALA A 190 -1.14 7.30 17.20
CA ALA A 190 -1.34 8.41 18.13
C ALA A 190 -2.02 9.61 17.46
N CYS A 191 -1.65 9.94 16.21
CA CYS A 191 -2.33 11.00 15.46
C CYS A 191 -3.80 10.65 15.17
N MET A 192 -4.09 9.40 14.77
CA MET A 192 -5.47 8.95 14.49
C MET A 192 -6.36 8.93 15.74
N GLU A 193 -5.80 8.62 16.91
CA GLU A 193 -6.52 8.61 18.19
C GLU A 193 -6.84 10.02 18.68
N ASN A 194 -5.93 10.97 18.50
CA ASN A 194 -6.03 12.34 19.04
C ASN A 194 -6.59 13.36 18.04
N ALA A 195 -6.84 12.96 16.78
CA ALA A 195 -7.38 13.87 15.78
C ALA A 195 -8.83 14.26 16.08
N GLU A 196 -9.16 15.52 15.87
CA GLU A 196 -10.54 15.98 15.81
C GLU A 196 -11.24 15.32 14.62
N PHE A 197 -12.36 14.64 14.90
CA PHE A 197 -13.10 13.92 13.87
C PHE A 197 -14.06 14.84 13.12
N ILE A 198 -13.99 14.82 11.79
CA ILE A 198 -14.88 15.52 10.87
C ILE A 198 -15.52 14.46 9.97
N ASP A 199 -16.84 14.26 10.08
CA ASP A 199 -17.56 13.16 9.43
C ASP A 199 -17.59 13.27 7.90
N HIS A 200 -17.91 14.44 7.38
CA HIS A 200 -17.98 14.71 5.94
C HIS A 200 -17.11 15.92 5.58
N PRO A 201 -15.76 15.78 5.62
CA PRO A 201 -14.89 16.92 5.40
C PRO A 201 -14.99 17.43 3.97
N ASP A 202 -15.05 18.74 3.82
CA ASP A 202 -14.82 19.39 2.54
C ASP A 202 -13.32 19.50 2.22
N VAL A 203 -12.99 20.07 1.06
CA VAL A 203 -11.58 20.16 0.61
C VAL A 203 -10.75 21.03 1.55
N ASP A 204 -11.29 22.13 2.06
CA ASP A 204 -10.56 23.03 2.96
C ASP A 204 -10.34 22.36 4.33
N GLU A 205 -11.29 21.61 4.82
CA GLU A 205 -11.17 20.81 6.06
C GLU A 205 -10.16 19.66 5.91
N ILE A 206 -10.11 19.01 4.74
CA ILE A 206 -9.06 18.00 4.43
C ILE A 206 -7.68 18.64 4.46
N LEU A 207 -7.48 19.77 3.78
CA LEU A 207 -6.20 20.49 3.76
C LEU A 207 -5.86 21.03 5.16
N GLY A 208 -6.85 21.50 5.91
CA GLY A 208 -6.68 21.92 7.30
C GLY A 208 -6.25 20.78 8.22
N THR A 209 -6.84 19.59 8.05
CA THR A 209 -6.47 18.36 8.78
C THR A 209 -5.01 17.97 8.49
N GLU A 210 -4.61 17.94 7.20
CA GLU A 210 -3.24 17.63 6.80
C GLU A 210 -2.23 18.61 7.41
N ALA A 211 -2.54 19.92 7.34
CA ALA A 211 -1.69 20.96 7.94
C ALA A 211 -1.58 20.78 9.46
N ALA A 212 -2.69 20.55 10.17
CA ALA A 212 -2.71 20.38 11.62
C ALA A 212 -1.82 19.21 12.05
N VAL A 213 -1.94 18.05 11.39
CA VAL A 213 -1.09 16.88 11.68
C VAL A 213 0.39 17.18 11.40
N SER A 214 0.69 17.85 10.28
CA SER A 214 2.08 18.16 9.89
C SER A 214 2.76 19.15 10.85
N TYR A 215 1.99 20.05 11.47
CA TYR A 215 2.49 21.06 12.43
C TYR A 215 2.42 20.60 13.90
N THR A 216 1.76 19.48 14.20
CA THR A 216 1.76 18.95 15.56
C THR A 216 3.20 18.64 15.95
N HIS A 217 3.69 19.36 16.95
CA HIS A 217 5.00 19.13 17.53
C HIS A 217 4.94 17.85 18.34
N LEU A 218 5.37 16.76 17.74
CA LEU A 218 5.65 15.50 18.40
C LEU A 218 7.11 15.47 18.83
#